data_3147ef1f1c7bb850fb63d32c25fbd5e0
#
_entry.id   3147ef1f1c7bb850fb63d32c25fbd5e0
#
_cell.length_a   1.000
_cell.length_b   1.000
_cell.length_c   1.000
_cell.angle_alpha   90.00
_cell.angle_beta   90.00
_cell.angle_gamma   90.00
#
_symmetry.space_group_name_H-M   'P 1'
#
loop_
_entity.id
_entity.type
_entity.pdbx_description
1 polymer ?
#
loop_
_entity_poly.entity_id
_entity_poly.type
_entity_poly.pdbx_seq_one_letter_code
_entity_poly.pdbx_strand_id
1 'polypeptide(L)'
;PSRGLGDVYKRQELIRLSLEFYDAMEAVKTRKRVFDFSDIEHFALRILVDEQTLKPTETAREFSKHFEEIMIDEYQDSNQVQEDILTAISREHQGVGNMFMVGDVKQSIYRFRMARPELFMEKYNTYTSDDSAHQRIDLHKNFRSRNEVLDFTNDIFYKIMAADLGNVQYDDDAA
;
A
#
# COMPACT_ATOMS: atom_id res chain seq x y z
N PRO A 1 -21.62 -30.48 -19.37
CA PRO A 1 -22.12 -29.11 -19.47
C PRO A 1 -22.64 -28.50 -18.16
N SER A 2 -22.71 -29.24 -17.03
CA SER A 2 -23.26 -28.76 -15.75
C SER A 2 -22.22 -28.26 -14.74
N ARG A 3 -20.93 -28.24 -15.07
CA ARG A 3 -19.87 -27.79 -14.15
C ARG A 3 -19.92 -26.30 -13.79
N GLY A 4 -20.43 -25.44 -14.66
CA GLY A 4 -20.50 -24.01 -14.42
C GLY A 4 -21.56 -23.55 -13.42
N LEU A 5 -22.72 -24.21 -13.37
CA LEU A 5 -23.81 -23.84 -12.46
C LEU A 5 -23.45 -24.10 -10.99
N GLY A 6 -22.82 -25.26 -10.69
CA GLY A 6 -22.40 -25.58 -9.33
C GLY A 6 -21.39 -24.58 -8.75
N ASP A 7 -20.50 -24.05 -9.58
CA ASP A 7 -19.51 -23.05 -9.15
C ASP A 7 -20.15 -21.66 -8.94
N VAL A 8 -21.17 -21.30 -9.71
CA VAL A 8 -21.94 -20.08 -9.50
C VAL A 8 -22.67 -20.11 -8.16
N TYR A 9 -23.35 -21.22 -7.85
CA TYR A 9 -24.04 -21.38 -6.56
C TYR A 9 -23.09 -21.32 -5.37
N LYS A 10 -21.91 -21.95 -5.47
CA LYS A 10 -20.89 -21.90 -4.41
C LYS A 10 -20.37 -20.48 -4.19
N ARG A 11 -20.15 -19.72 -5.26
CA ARG A 11 -19.73 -18.32 -5.17
C ARG A 11 -20.81 -17.45 -4.54
N GLN A 12 -22.08 -17.61 -4.95
CA GLN A 12 -23.20 -16.88 -4.38
C GLN A 12 -23.36 -17.18 -2.89
N GLU A 13 -23.24 -18.44 -2.48
CA GLU A 13 -23.33 -18.83 -1.08
C GLU A 13 -22.18 -18.27 -0.27
N LEU A 14 -20.96 -18.27 -0.80
CA LEU A 14 -19.80 -17.64 -0.16
C LEU A 14 -20.02 -16.14 0.05
N ILE A 15 -20.52 -15.43 -0.97
CA ILE A 15 -20.83 -14.01 -0.87
C ILE A 15 -21.91 -13.78 0.21
N ARG A 16 -22.99 -14.57 0.21
CA ARG A 16 -24.07 -14.46 1.21
C ARG A 16 -23.53 -14.64 2.63
N LEU A 17 -22.74 -15.70 2.86
CA LEU A 17 -22.14 -15.96 4.17
C LEU A 17 -21.18 -14.87 4.59
N SER A 18 -20.40 -14.32 3.66
CA SER A 18 -19.49 -13.22 3.94
C SER A 18 -20.22 -11.95 4.37
N LEU A 19 -21.33 -11.62 3.71
CA LEU A 19 -22.17 -10.48 4.06
C LEU A 19 -22.85 -10.68 5.43
N GLU A 20 -23.43 -11.86 5.68
CA GLU A 20 -24.02 -12.18 6.99
C GLU A 20 -23.01 -12.12 8.14
N PHE A 21 -21.79 -12.61 7.90
CA PHE A 21 -20.70 -12.51 8.87
C PHE A 21 -20.32 -11.06 9.12
N TYR A 22 -20.20 -10.25 8.06
CA TYR A 22 -19.91 -8.83 8.17
C TYR A 22 -20.96 -8.10 9.00
N ASP A 23 -22.24 -8.29 8.69
CA ASP A 23 -23.35 -7.65 9.41
C ASP A 23 -23.38 -8.07 10.89
N ALA A 24 -23.15 -9.35 11.18
CA ALA A 24 -23.09 -9.86 12.54
C ALA A 24 -21.91 -9.26 13.33
N MET A 25 -20.75 -9.12 12.68
CA MET A 25 -19.55 -8.53 13.26
C MET A 25 -19.75 -7.03 13.56
N GLU A 26 -20.33 -6.27 12.63
CA GLU A 26 -20.68 -4.86 12.81
C GLU A 26 -21.67 -4.66 13.96
N ALA A 27 -22.68 -5.52 14.08
CA ALA A 27 -23.63 -5.48 15.19
C ALA A 27 -22.93 -5.71 16.55
N VAL A 28 -21.95 -6.62 16.60
CA VAL A 28 -21.17 -6.87 17.81
C VAL A 28 -20.25 -5.70 18.14
N LYS A 29 -19.54 -5.14 17.16
CA LYS A 29 -18.68 -3.95 17.33
C LYS A 29 -19.50 -2.76 17.87
N THR A 30 -20.63 -2.46 17.24
CA THR A 30 -21.53 -1.39 17.66
C THR A 30 -22.00 -1.58 19.10
N ARG A 31 -22.47 -2.79 19.47
CA ARG A 31 -22.92 -3.09 20.84
C ARG A 31 -21.81 -2.95 21.86
N LYS A 32 -20.57 -3.35 21.52
CA LYS A 32 -19.40 -3.28 22.39
C LYS A 32 -18.72 -1.91 22.36
N ARG A 33 -19.08 -1.05 21.43
CA ARG A 33 -18.41 0.25 21.17
C ARG A 33 -16.91 0.10 20.95
N VAL A 34 -16.53 -0.86 20.10
CA VAL A 34 -15.13 -1.11 19.73
C VAL A 34 -14.97 -0.97 18.21
N PHE A 35 -13.78 -0.56 17.80
CA PHE A 35 -13.37 -0.44 16.39
C PHE A 35 -12.07 -1.21 16.20
N ASP A 36 -11.90 -1.79 15.03
CA ASP A 36 -10.60 -2.30 14.61
C ASP A 36 -9.86 -1.28 13.72
N PHE A 37 -8.64 -1.59 13.33
CA PHE A 37 -7.82 -0.69 12.52
C PHE A 37 -8.45 -0.43 11.15
N SER A 38 -9.08 -1.43 10.55
CA SER A 38 -9.76 -1.28 9.26
C SER A 38 -10.96 -0.33 9.35
N ASP A 39 -11.71 -0.36 10.46
CA ASP A 39 -12.81 0.58 10.68
C ASP A 39 -12.29 2.03 10.70
N ILE A 40 -11.18 2.26 11.40
CA ILE A 40 -10.58 3.60 11.53
C ILE A 40 -10.11 4.11 10.17
N GLU A 41 -9.45 3.26 9.38
CA GLU A 41 -9.02 3.61 8.02
C GLU A 41 -10.21 3.96 7.13
N HIS A 42 -11.29 3.16 7.16
CA HIS A 42 -12.47 3.43 6.36
C HIS A 42 -13.27 4.66 6.84
N PHE A 43 -13.25 4.96 8.15
CA PHE A 43 -13.84 6.21 8.64
C PHE A 43 -13.04 7.42 8.15
N ALA A 44 -11.71 7.35 8.20
CA ALA A 44 -10.87 8.39 7.66
C ALA A 44 -11.12 8.58 6.15
N LEU A 45 -11.18 7.50 5.38
CA LEU A 45 -11.47 7.56 3.95
C LEU A 45 -12.80 8.25 3.66
N ARG A 46 -13.91 7.91 4.37
CA ARG A 46 -15.22 8.55 4.19
C ARG A 46 -15.24 10.03 4.54
N ILE A 47 -14.37 10.46 5.46
CA ILE A 47 -14.25 11.90 5.81
C ILE A 47 -13.44 12.63 4.75
N LEU A 48 -12.42 12.00 4.18
CA LEU A 48 -11.42 12.65 3.35
C LEU A 48 -11.68 12.53 1.85
N VAL A 49 -12.41 11.49 1.41
CA VAL A 49 -12.70 11.23 0.00
C VAL A 49 -14.21 11.19 -0.22
N ASP A 50 -14.68 11.95 -1.18
CA ASP A 50 -16.09 11.94 -1.61
C ASP A 50 -16.41 10.64 -2.36
N GLU A 51 -17.38 9.87 -1.88
CA GLU A 51 -17.74 8.55 -2.41
C GLU A 51 -18.25 8.57 -3.87
N GLN A 52 -18.82 9.68 -4.31
CA GLN A 52 -19.42 9.78 -5.67
C GLN A 52 -18.40 10.27 -6.69
N THR A 53 -17.57 11.24 -6.30
CA THR A 53 -16.63 11.87 -7.23
C THR A 53 -15.21 11.31 -7.11
N LEU A 54 -14.92 10.55 -6.05
CA LEU A 54 -13.60 10.04 -5.68
C LEU A 54 -12.54 11.16 -5.54
N LYS A 55 -12.99 12.36 -5.18
CA LYS A 55 -12.12 13.53 -5.01
C LYS A 55 -11.97 13.89 -3.53
N PRO A 56 -10.87 14.59 -3.17
CA PRO A 56 -10.70 15.10 -1.81
C PRO A 56 -11.87 16.00 -1.39
N THR A 57 -12.38 15.76 -0.19
CA THR A 57 -13.41 16.60 0.45
C THR A 57 -12.84 17.95 0.86
N GLU A 58 -13.69 18.87 1.34
CA GLU A 58 -13.21 20.14 1.91
C GLU A 58 -12.34 19.92 3.15
N THR A 59 -12.70 18.94 3.99
CA THR A 59 -11.89 18.53 5.15
C THR A 59 -10.49 18.07 4.72
N ALA A 60 -10.39 17.24 3.67
CA ALA A 60 -9.10 16.81 3.14
C ALA A 60 -8.27 17.99 2.61
N ARG A 61 -8.91 18.97 1.94
CA ARG A 61 -8.23 20.18 1.46
C ARG A 61 -7.74 21.07 2.61
N GLU A 62 -8.45 21.13 3.73
CA GLU A 62 -7.98 21.82 4.93
C GLU A 62 -6.73 21.15 5.49
N PHE A 63 -6.73 19.81 5.61
CA PHE A 63 -5.54 19.06 6.02
C PHE A 63 -4.36 19.26 5.07
N SER A 64 -4.60 19.26 3.75
CA SER A 64 -3.54 19.46 2.77
C SER A 64 -2.86 20.82 2.87
N LYS A 65 -3.56 21.86 3.35
CA LYS A 65 -2.96 23.17 3.64
C LYS A 65 -2.12 23.18 4.90
N HIS A 66 -2.47 22.30 5.86
CA HIS A 66 -1.82 22.24 7.16
C HIS A 66 -0.49 21.46 7.11
N PHE A 67 -0.41 20.43 6.29
CA PHE A 67 0.80 19.62 6.17
C PHE A 67 1.78 20.22 5.16
N GLU A 68 2.96 20.62 5.61
CA GLU A 68 4.04 21.06 4.73
C GLU A 68 4.64 19.88 4.00
N GLU A 69 4.92 18.80 4.71
CA GLU A 69 5.46 17.54 4.20
C GLU A 69 4.73 16.36 4.83
N ILE A 70 4.55 15.31 4.05
CA ILE A 70 3.99 14.01 4.47
C ILE A 70 5.08 12.97 4.25
N MET A 71 5.60 12.40 5.34
CA MET A 71 6.66 11.41 5.31
C MET A 71 6.10 10.03 5.61
N ILE A 72 6.36 9.06 4.72
CA ILE A 72 5.87 7.70 4.83
C ILE A 72 7.05 6.75 4.81
N ASP A 73 7.17 5.95 5.86
CA ASP A 73 8.15 4.87 5.95
C ASP A 73 7.50 3.53 5.60
N GLU A 74 8.31 2.55 5.18
CA GLU A 74 7.86 1.20 4.80
C GLU A 74 6.70 1.24 3.76
N TYR A 75 6.81 2.14 2.79
CA TYR A 75 5.72 2.40 1.83
C TYR A 75 5.31 1.15 1.02
N GLN A 76 6.20 0.15 0.85
CA GLN A 76 5.89 -1.13 0.20
C GLN A 76 4.80 -1.93 0.92
N ASP A 77 4.53 -1.64 2.19
CA ASP A 77 3.51 -2.32 2.99
C ASP A 77 2.17 -1.57 3.03
N SER A 78 2.06 -0.45 2.32
CA SER A 78 0.83 0.32 2.21
C SER A 78 -0.26 -0.43 1.45
N ASN A 79 -1.50 -0.24 1.87
CA ASN A 79 -2.68 -0.72 1.17
C ASN A 79 -3.37 0.41 0.38
N GLN A 80 -4.38 0.05 -0.44
CA GLN A 80 -5.09 1.03 -1.27
C GLN A 80 -5.83 2.09 -0.45
N VAL A 81 -6.41 1.72 0.69
CA VAL A 81 -7.15 2.67 1.55
C VAL A 81 -6.20 3.72 2.13
N GLN A 82 -5.03 3.29 2.57
CA GLN A 82 -3.98 4.19 3.06
C GLN A 82 -3.47 5.12 1.95
N GLU A 83 -3.25 4.60 0.74
CA GLU A 83 -2.87 5.40 -0.42
C GLU A 83 -3.90 6.47 -0.75
N ASP A 84 -5.18 6.10 -0.77
CA ASP A 84 -6.27 7.04 -1.06
C ASP A 84 -6.38 8.13 0.01
N ILE A 85 -6.19 7.79 1.29
CA ILE A 85 -6.14 8.75 2.39
C ILE A 85 -4.96 9.72 2.24
N LEU A 86 -3.77 9.19 2.00
CA LEU A 86 -2.54 9.99 1.85
C LEU A 86 -2.64 10.93 0.65
N THR A 87 -3.10 10.43 -0.48
CA THR A 87 -3.32 11.25 -1.68
C THR A 87 -4.35 12.35 -1.43
N ALA A 88 -5.44 12.05 -0.72
CA ALA A 88 -6.48 13.05 -0.43
C ALA A 88 -5.99 14.22 0.42
N ILE A 89 -5.06 13.97 1.37
CA ILE A 89 -4.49 15.00 2.24
C ILE A 89 -3.18 15.61 1.72
N SER A 90 -2.66 15.11 0.59
CA SER A 90 -1.49 15.65 -0.06
C SER A 90 -1.82 16.92 -0.86
N ARG A 91 -0.79 17.60 -1.37
CA ARG A 91 -0.93 18.71 -2.32
C ARG A 91 -0.78 18.30 -3.78
N GLU A 92 -0.68 17.01 -4.04
CA GLU A 92 -0.47 16.48 -5.40
C GLU A 92 -1.57 16.92 -6.37
N HIS A 93 -2.83 16.97 -5.90
CA HIS A 93 -3.97 17.47 -6.66
C HIS A 93 -3.87 18.98 -7.01
N GLN A 94 -2.94 19.71 -6.39
CA GLN A 94 -2.61 21.12 -6.68
C GLN A 94 -1.38 21.24 -7.57
N GLY A 95 -0.78 20.12 -8.00
CA GLY A 95 0.47 20.10 -8.76
C GLY A 95 1.71 20.41 -7.93
N VAL A 96 1.62 20.28 -6.59
CA VAL A 96 2.74 20.51 -5.67
C VAL A 96 3.04 19.20 -4.96
N GLY A 97 4.23 18.64 -5.18
CA GLY A 97 4.69 17.46 -4.46
C GLY A 97 5.03 17.82 -3.01
N ASN A 98 4.42 17.12 -2.06
CA ASN A 98 4.75 17.24 -0.65
C ASN A 98 4.76 15.87 0.07
N MET A 99 4.88 14.79 -0.70
CA MET A 99 5.01 13.45 -0.15
C MET A 99 6.44 12.95 -0.31
N PHE A 100 7.02 12.44 0.78
CA PHE A 100 8.30 11.77 0.83
C PHE A 100 8.08 10.33 1.29
N MET A 101 8.33 9.38 0.41
CA MET A 101 8.06 7.96 0.64
C MET A 101 9.37 7.19 0.65
N VAL A 102 9.57 6.35 1.66
CA VAL A 102 10.72 5.46 1.77
C VAL A 102 10.22 4.02 1.82
N GLY A 103 10.89 3.13 1.13
CA GLY A 103 10.53 1.73 1.12
C GLY A 103 11.52 0.87 0.35
N ASP A 104 11.36 -0.42 0.50
CA ASP A 104 12.10 -1.44 -0.24
C ASP A 104 11.15 -2.59 -0.61
N VAL A 105 10.83 -2.71 -1.87
CA VAL A 105 9.90 -3.74 -2.36
C VAL A 105 10.35 -5.16 -2.02
N LYS A 106 11.67 -5.40 -1.88
CA LYS A 106 12.23 -6.70 -1.49
C LYS A 106 11.84 -7.10 -0.07
N GLN A 107 11.49 -6.12 0.79
CA GLN A 107 11.07 -6.33 2.16
C GLN A 107 9.54 -6.44 2.32
N SER A 108 8.77 -6.39 1.23
CA SER A 108 7.32 -6.52 1.29
C SER A 108 6.90 -7.94 1.66
N ILE A 109 6.45 -8.13 2.90
CA ILE A 109 6.01 -9.41 3.45
C ILE A 109 4.56 -9.39 3.93
N TYR A 110 3.87 -8.25 3.88
CA TYR A 110 2.53 -8.07 4.44
C TYR A 110 1.39 -8.17 3.42
N ARG A 111 1.61 -8.85 2.29
CA ARG A 111 0.56 -9.07 1.28
C ARG A 111 -0.69 -9.75 1.86
N PHE A 112 -0.54 -10.61 2.87
CA PHE A 112 -1.65 -11.22 3.59
C PHE A 112 -2.48 -10.23 4.44
N ARG A 113 -1.96 -9.02 4.67
CA ARG A 113 -2.67 -7.88 5.29
C ARG A 113 -3.17 -6.86 4.26
N MET A 114 -3.35 -7.28 3.01
CA MET A 114 -3.79 -6.43 1.90
C MET A 114 -2.77 -5.36 1.47
N ALA A 115 -1.50 -5.46 1.91
CA ALA A 115 -0.44 -4.63 1.37
C ALA A 115 -0.35 -4.76 -0.15
N ARG A 116 -0.11 -3.67 -0.84
CA ARG A 116 -0.04 -3.59 -2.29
C ARG A 116 1.33 -3.05 -2.73
N PRO A 117 2.35 -3.91 -2.78
CA PRO A 117 3.69 -3.50 -3.25
C PRO A 117 3.66 -2.94 -4.68
N GLU A 118 2.60 -3.23 -5.44
CA GLU A 118 2.38 -2.67 -6.78
C GLU A 118 2.30 -1.13 -6.76
N LEU A 119 1.79 -0.52 -5.68
CA LEU A 119 1.75 0.94 -5.51
C LEU A 119 3.16 1.54 -5.46
N PHE A 120 4.06 0.87 -4.72
CA PHE A 120 5.46 1.25 -4.68
C PHE A 120 6.14 1.08 -6.05
N MET A 121 5.93 -0.07 -6.70
CA MET A 121 6.52 -0.37 -8.00
C MET A 121 6.03 0.57 -9.09
N GLU A 122 4.78 1.00 -9.06
CA GLU A 122 4.26 2.00 -9.99
C GLU A 122 5.03 3.33 -9.88
N LYS A 123 5.22 3.83 -8.65
CA LYS A 123 6.01 5.04 -8.42
C LYS A 123 7.48 4.83 -8.79
N TYR A 124 8.07 3.71 -8.41
CA TYR A 124 9.46 3.36 -8.76
C TYR A 124 9.69 3.38 -10.27
N ASN A 125 8.75 2.87 -11.07
CA ASN A 125 8.86 2.79 -12.52
C ASN A 125 8.51 4.10 -13.24
N THR A 126 7.76 4.99 -12.62
CA THR A 126 7.29 6.24 -13.24
C THR A 126 8.07 7.47 -12.80
N TYR A 127 8.64 7.46 -11.60
CA TYR A 127 9.46 8.56 -11.07
C TYR A 127 10.85 8.52 -11.71
N THR A 128 11.45 9.68 -11.92
CA THR A 128 12.76 9.82 -12.55
C THR A 128 13.84 10.16 -11.52
N SER A 129 15.09 9.84 -11.84
CA SER A 129 16.24 10.25 -11.01
C SER A 129 16.60 11.74 -11.16
N ASP A 130 16.03 12.40 -12.16
CA ASP A 130 16.24 13.83 -12.39
C ASP A 130 15.46 14.67 -11.38
N ASP A 131 15.92 15.91 -11.16
CA ASP A 131 15.22 16.90 -10.34
C ASP A 131 13.87 17.27 -11.01
N SER A 132 12.81 16.71 -10.48
CA SER A 132 11.45 16.81 -11.01
C SER A 132 10.41 16.76 -9.89
N ALA A 133 9.14 17.05 -10.23
CA ALA A 133 8.03 16.95 -9.29
C ALA A 133 7.81 15.52 -8.74
N HIS A 134 8.29 14.52 -9.46
CA HIS A 134 8.23 13.10 -9.09
C HIS A 134 9.63 12.50 -9.19
N GLN A 135 10.45 12.79 -8.18
CA GLN A 135 11.83 12.34 -8.14
C GLN A 135 11.98 11.02 -7.39
N ARG A 136 12.80 10.11 -7.94
CA ARG A 136 13.25 8.88 -7.30
C ARG A 136 14.70 9.03 -6.85
N ILE A 137 14.99 8.61 -5.63
CA ILE A 137 16.34 8.55 -5.08
C ILE A 137 16.63 7.09 -4.68
N ASP A 138 17.60 6.47 -5.34
CA ASP A 138 17.99 5.10 -5.05
C ASP A 138 19.12 5.11 -4.00
N LEU A 139 18.93 4.36 -2.90
CA LEU A 139 19.89 4.25 -1.81
C LEU A 139 20.65 2.93 -1.94
N HIS A 140 21.97 3.01 -2.21
CA HIS A 140 22.82 1.85 -2.49
C HIS A 140 23.76 1.47 -1.35
N LYS A 141 23.78 2.22 -0.23
CA LYS A 141 24.73 1.98 0.84
C LYS A 141 24.08 1.51 2.12
N ASN A 142 24.54 0.35 2.60
CA ASN A 142 24.16 -0.16 3.91
C ASN A 142 25.17 0.31 4.96
N PHE A 143 24.68 1.08 5.96
CA PHE A 143 25.49 1.59 7.08
C PHE A 143 25.26 0.83 8.38
N ARG A 144 24.42 -0.21 8.37
CA ARG A 144 24.00 -0.96 9.56
C ARG A 144 24.78 -2.24 9.75
N SER A 145 25.00 -2.99 8.66
CA SER A 145 25.59 -4.33 8.68
C SER A 145 27.06 -4.31 8.28
N ARG A 146 27.81 -5.31 8.73
CA ARG A 146 29.19 -5.55 8.27
C ARG A 146 29.18 -6.21 6.90
N ASN A 147 30.24 -6.02 6.12
CA ASN A 147 30.34 -6.54 4.75
C ASN A 147 30.15 -8.07 4.69
N GLU A 148 30.73 -8.82 5.64
CA GLU A 148 30.62 -10.27 5.65
C GLU A 148 29.16 -10.77 5.77
N VAL A 149 28.30 -10.00 6.46
CA VAL A 149 26.87 -10.31 6.57
C VAL A 149 26.17 -9.99 5.25
N LEU A 150 26.50 -8.87 4.63
CA LEU A 150 25.94 -8.47 3.34
C LEU A 150 26.36 -9.45 2.25
N ASP A 151 27.63 -9.81 2.15
CA ASP A 151 28.16 -10.75 1.16
C ASP A 151 27.47 -12.11 1.28
N PHE A 152 27.30 -12.62 2.51
CA PHE A 152 26.58 -13.87 2.74
C PHE A 152 25.10 -13.78 2.34
N THR A 153 24.44 -12.69 2.67
CA THR A 153 23.03 -12.47 2.32
C THR A 153 22.88 -12.36 0.81
N ASN A 154 23.74 -11.59 0.16
CA ASN A 154 23.73 -11.40 -1.28
C ASN A 154 23.94 -12.73 -2.02
N ASP A 155 24.92 -13.56 -1.58
CA ASP A 155 25.17 -14.89 -2.18
C ASP A 155 23.91 -15.81 -2.16
N ILE A 156 23.09 -15.68 -1.13
CA ILE A 156 21.82 -16.41 -1.07
C ILE A 156 20.80 -15.81 -2.02
N PHE A 157 20.56 -14.49 -1.95
CA PHE A 157 19.48 -13.85 -2.69
C PHE A 157 19.74 -13.81 -4.21
N TYR A 158 20.97 -13.70 -4.66
CA TYR A 158 21.31 -13.89 -6.10
C TYR A 158 20.87 -15.25 -6.65
N LYS A 159 20.77 -16.27 -5.80
CA LYS A 159 20.41 -17.64 -6.22
C LYS A 159 18.90 -17.91 -6.14
N ILE A 160 18.18 -17.24 -5.24
CA ILE A 160 16.79 -17.59 -4.93
C ILE A 160 15.77 -16.50 -5.26
N MET A 161 16.19 -15.23 -5.41
CA MET A 161 15.26 -14.15 -5.68
C MET A 161 15.34 -13.76 -7.15
N ALA A 162 14.35 -14.21 -7.91
CA ALA A 162 14.22 -13.94 -9.34
C ALA A 162 12.81 -13.40 -9.63
N ALA A 163 12.67 -12.71 -10.76
CA ALA A 163 11.42 -12.04 -11.15
C ALA A 163 10.21 -12.99 -11.27
N ASP A 164 10.44 -14.25 -11.60
CA ASP A 164 9.41 -15.29 -11.70
C ASP A 164 8.92 -15.80 -10.33
N LEU A 165 9.72 -15.62 -9.28
CA LEU A 165 9.37 -16.08 -7.93
C LEU A 165 8.78 -14.98 -7.03
N GLY A 166 9.08 -13.71 -7.29
CA GLY A 166 8.65 -12.60 -6.41
C GLY A 166 8.39 -11.28 -7.13
N ASN A 167 8.41 -11.28 -8.46
CA ASN A 167 8.32 -10.08 -9.30
C ASN A 167 9.46 -9.06 -9.06
N VAL A 168 10.52 -9.46 -8.38
CA VAL A 168 11.70 -8.65 -8.10
C VAL A 168 12.94 -9.43 -8.51
N GLN A 169 13.77 -8.83 -9.33
CA GLN A 169 15.07 -9.38 -9.69
C GLN A 169 16.11 -8.86 -8.69
N TYR A 170 16.88 -9.79 -8.09
CA TYR A 170 18.01 -9.42 -7.24
C TYR A 170 19.27 -9.38 -8.11
N ASP A 171 19.85 -8.19 -8.23
CA ASP A 171 21.04 -7.88 -9.01
C ASP A 171 21.96 -6.94 -8.23
N ASP A 172 22.99 -6.41 -8.90
CA ASP A 172 23.99 -5.52 -8.26
C ASP A 172 23.39 -4.19 -7.78
N ASP A 173 22.27 -3.76 -8.38
CA ASP A 173 21.55 -2.55 -7.95
C ASP A 173 20.66 -2.83 -6.71
N ALA A 174 20.31 -4.10 -6.50
CA ALA A 174 19.46 -4.56 -5.40
C ALA A 174 20.24 -5.08 -4.18
N ALA A 175 21.56 -5.34 -4.34
CA ALA A 175 22.44 -5.97 -3.36
C ALA A 175 22.99 -5.04 -2.25
#